data_6953be5f375dc2f899827f2c6e18a744
#
_entry.id   6953be5f375dc2f899827f2c6e18a744
#
_cell.length_a   1.000
_cell.length_b   1.000
_cell.length_c   1.000
_cell.angle_alpha   90.00
_cell.angle_beta   90.00
_cell.angle_gamma   90.00
#
_symmetry.space_group_name_H-M   'P 1'
#
loop_
_entity.id
_entity.type
_entity.pdbx_description
1 polymer ?
#
loop_
_entity_poly.entity_id
_entity_poly.type
_entity_poly.pdbx_seq_one_letter_code
_entity_poly.pdbx_strand_id
1 'polypeptide(L)'
;MHQPRSALDADAVRAAYRRWARIYDTVFGGISAFGRRRAVCAVNALPGERVLEVGVGTGLALPFYDKSKHITGIDLSEAMLERARQRVIQQQLSNVDDLLEMDAEATTFEDGSFDIAVAMFVASVVPHPRRLLAELKRVVKPGGHILFVNHFLATGGMRLAVERGMARASRSLGWHPDFAMESLLTPNDLKRATIQPVPPAGLFTLVTLPHEGGREEPTALVA
;
A
#
# COMPACT_ATOMS: atom_id res chain seq x y z
N MET A 1 0.48 -36.37 -6.56
CA MET A 1 1.55 -35.43 -6.19
C MET A 1 1.19 -34.07 -6.74
N HIS A 2 0.66 -33.17 -5.91
CA HIS A 2 0.23 -31.83 -6.28
C HIS A 2 1.31 -30.88 -5.79
N GLN A 3 2.09 -30.26 -6.70
CA GLN A 3 3.05 -29.22 -6.31
C GLN A 3 2.29 -27.96 -5.95
N PRO A 4 2.71 -27.22 -4.91
CA PRO A 4 2.05 -25.99 -4.51
C PRO A 4 2.29 -24.88 -5.55
N ARG A 5 1.21 -24.29 -6.06
CA ARG A 5 1.18 -23.20 -7.05
C ARG A 5 1.77 -21.86 -6.54
N SER A 6 2.12 -21.74 -5.27
CA SER A 6 2.50 -20.49 -4.64
C SER A 6 3.91 -19.97 -4.96
N ALA A 7 4.87 -20.84 -5.27
CA ALA A 7 6.25 -20.41 -5.56
C ALA A 7 6.41 -19.86 -6.98
N LEU A 8 5.65 -20.38 -7.94
CA LEU A 8 5.68 -19.91 -9.34
C LEU A 8 5.03 -18.53 -9.52
N ASP A 9 4.05 -18.17 -8.67
CA ASP A 9 3.39 -16.86 -8.73
C ASP A 9 4.30 -15.73 -8.21
N ALA A 10 5.08 -15.95 -7.16
CA ALA A 10 5.98 -14.94 -6.60
C ALA A 10 7.13 -14.58 -7.55
N ASP A 11 7.72 -15.57 -8.24
CA ASP A 11 8.80 -15.32 -9.19
C ASP A 11 8.29 -14.70 -10.50
N ALA A 12 7.10 -15.05 -10.94
CA ALA A 12 6.44 -14.41 -12.09
C ALA A 12 6.09 -12.94 -11.78
N VAL A 13 5.62 -12.66 -10.58
CA VAL A 13 5.36 -11.30 -10.08
C VAL A 13 6.67 -10.51 -10.01
N ARG A 14 7.74 -11.07 -9.43
CA ARG A 14 9.07 -10.42 -9.39
C ARG A 14 9.65 -10.14 -10.79
N ALA A 15 9.46 -11.05 -11.73
CA ALA A 15 9.93 -10.88 -13.11
C ALA A 15 9.11 -9.84 -13.89
N ALA A 16 7.81 -9.78 -13.66
CA ALA A 16 6.93 -8.76 -14.21
C ALA A 16 7.31 -7.37 -13.64
N TYR A 17 7.48 -7.25 -12.34
CA TYR A 17 7.90 -6.00 -11.68
C TYR A 17 9.23 -5.47 -12.22
N ARG A 18 10.24 -6.32 -12.46
CA ARG A 18 11.54 -5.88 -13.03
C ARG A 18 11.42 -5.30 -14.44
N ARG A 19 10.51 -5.82 -15.26
CA ARG A 19 10.32 -5.35 -16.64
C ARG A 19 9.49 -4.07 -16.69
N TRP A 20 8.53 -3.92 -15.77
CA TRP A 20 7.61 -2.79 -15.70
C TRP A 20 8.13 -1.59 -14.90
N ALA A 21 9.15 -1.78 -14.06
CA ALA A 21 9.70 -0.73 -13.20
C ALA A 21 10.08 0.56 -13.96
N ARG A 22 10.56 0.44 -15.21
CA ARG A 22 10.93 1.60 -16.03
C ARG A 22 9.73 2.33 -16.63
N ILE A 23 8.67 1.60 -16.96
CA ILE A 23 7.44 2.14 -17.58
C ILE A 23 6.50 2.63 -16.49
N TYR A 24 6.50 1.96 -15.35
CA TYR A 24 5.65 2.26 -14.18
C TYR A 24 5.93 3.67 -13.64
N ASP A 25 7.19 4.02 -13.41
CA ASP A 25 7.57 5.36 -12.93
C ASP A 25 7.16 6.48 -13.91
N THR A 26 7.17 6.22 -15.21
CA THR A 26 6.90 7.26 -16.22
C THR A 26 5.39 7.41 -16.49
N VAL A 27 4.64 6.32 -16.56
CA VAL A 27 3.21 6.36 -16.93
C VAL A 27 2.32 6.50 -15.71
N PHE A 28 2.56 5.73 -14.66
CA PHE A 28 1.81 5.80 -13.41
C PHE A 28 2.34 6.88 -12.45
N GLY A 29 3.63 7.25 -12.55
CA GLY A 29 4.28 8.24 -11.71
C GLY A 29 3.54 9.59 -11.68
N GLY A 30 3.07 10.06 -12.83
CA GLY A 30 2.35 11.33 -12.94
C GLY A 30 0.93 11.28 -12.33
N ILE A 31 0.13 10.28 -12.71
CA ILE A 31 -1.27 10.17 -12.25
C ILE A 31 -1.32 9.81 -10.75
N SER A 32 -0.47 8.88 -10.31
CA SER A 32 -0.40 8.47 -8.91
C SER A 32 0.27 9.50 -7.98
N ALA A 33 0.94 10.52 -8.52
CA ALA A 33 1.57 11.58 -7.74
C ALA A 33 0.57 12.32 -6.82
N PHE A 34 -0.65 12.56 -7.30
CA PHE A 34 -1.70 13.17 -6.48
C PHE A 34 -2.09 12.28 -5.30
N GLY A 35 -2.24 10.97 -5.56
CA GLY A 35 -2.54 9.99 -4.52
C GLY A 35 -1.45 9.93 -3.46
N ARG A 36 -0.19 9.82 -3.88
CA ARG A 36 0.97 9.81 -2.97
C ARG A 36 1.05 11.07 -2.11
N ARG A 37 0.99 12.25 -2.75
CA ARG A 37 1.02 13.53 -2.01
C ARG A 37 -0.11 13.63 -1.01
N ARG A 38 -1.33 13.21 -1.38
CA ARG A 38 -2.48 13.24 -0.48
C ARG A 38 -2.29 12.30 0.70
N ALA A 39 -1.76 11.08 0.46
CA ALA A 39 -1.43 10.13 1.53
C ALA A 39 -0.38 10.71 2.49
N VAL A 40 0.72 11.22 1.96
CA VAL A 40 1.79 11.80 2.80
C VAL A 40 1.29 13.02 3.58
N CYS A 41 0.51 13.92 2.96
CA CYS A 41 -0.13 15.02 3.69
C CYS A 41 -1.02 14.51 4.84
N ALA A 42 -1.75 13.42 4.64
CA ALA A 42 -2.56 12.82 5.71
C ALA A 42 -1.68 12.24 6.82
N VAL A 43 -0.60 11.52 6.46
CA VAL A 43 0.38 11.01 7.44
C VAL A 43 1.02 12.14 8.24
N ASN A 44 1.44 13.23 7.58
CA ASN A 44 2.06 14.38 8.25
C ASN A 44 1.10 15.07 9.25
N ALA A 45 -0.20 15.06 8.96
CA ALA A 45 -1.22 15.65 9.83
C ALA A 45 -1.62 14.76 11.03
N LEU A 46 -1.28 13.47 11.02
CA LEU A 46 -1.59 12.53 12.10
C LEU A 46 -0.55 12.62 13.23
N PRO A 47 -0.94 12.34 14.47
CA PRO A 47 0.00 12.21 15.57
C PRO A 47 0.90 10.99 15.40
N GLY A 48 2.08 11.01 16.04
CA GLY A 48 3.07 9.94 15.97
C GLY A 48 4.17 10.23 14.96
N GLU A 49 5.32 9.64 15.19
CA GLU A 49 6.56 9.93 14.47
C GLU A 49 7.05 8.72 13.66
N ARG A 50 6.87 7.50 14.18
CA ARG A 50 7.37 6.26 13.53
C ARG A 50 6.40 5.79 12.46
N VAL A 51 6.82 5.88 11.20
CA VAL A 51 5.99 5.57 10.03
C VAL A 51 6.56 4.38 9.27
N LEU A 52 5.74 3.37 9.02
CA LEU A 52 6.03 2.30 8.09
C LEU A 52 5.42 2.62 6.72
N GLU A 53 6.24 2.81 5.69
CA GLU A 53 5.79 2.89 4.30
C GLU A 53 5.93 1.52 3.64
N VAL A 54 4.81 0.92 3.26
CA VAL A 54 4.74 -0.39 2.61
C VAL A 54 4.69 -0.23 1.11
N GLY A 55 5.55 -0.97 0.39
CA GLY A 55 5.71 -0.83 -1.04
C GLY A 55 6.34 0.50 -1.41
N VAL A 56 7.42 0.88 -0.70
CA VAL A 56 8.11 2.17 -0.88
C VAL A 56 8.63 2.36 -2.32
N GLY A 57 8.84 1.28 -3.06
CA GLY A 57 9.31 1.29 -4.43
C GLY A 57 10.62 2.04 -4.61
N THR A 58 10.64 2.98 -5.54
CA THR A 58 11.81 3.85 -5.80
C THR A 58 11.87 5.07 -4.87
N GLY A 59 11.05 5.11 -3.81
CA GLY A 59 11.05 6.17 -2.80
C GLY A 59 10.44 7.49 -3.25
N LEU A 60 9.48 7.48 -4.19
CA LEU A 60 8.87 8.70 -4.74
C LEU A 60 8.07 9.51 -3.70
N ALA A 61 7.63 8.90 -2.60
CA ALA A 61 6.91 9.57 -1.53
C ALA A 61 7.84 10.18 -0.48
N LEU A 62 9.01 9.59 -0.27
CA LEU A 62 9.94 9.92 0.82
C LEU A 62 10.25 11.42 0.97
N PRO A 63 10.46 12.20 -0.11
CA PRO A 63 10.79 13.64 0.02
C PRO A 63 9.65 14.51 0.56
N PHE A 64 8.43 13.99 0.65
CA PHE A 64 7.25 14.76 1.05
C PHE A 64 6.86 14.57 2.52
N TYR A 65 7.49 13.63 3.22
CA TYR A 65 7.29 13.49 4.66
C TYR A 65 7.93 14.63 5.43
N ASP A 66 7.24 15.08 6.46
CA ASP A 66 7.79 16.06 7.39
C ASP A 66 9.00 15.47 8.11
N LYS A 67 9.98 16.30 8.43
CA LYS A 67 11.23 15.89 9.10
C LYS A 67 11.02 15.29 10.50
N SER A 68 9.87 15.54 11.10
CA SER A 68 9.46 14.94 12.38
C SER A 68 8.97 13.49 12.23
N LYS A 69 8.78 13.01 11.00
CA LYS A 69 8.38 11.62 10.73
C LYS A 69 9.61 10.78 10.43
N HIS A 70 9.81 9.71 11.17
CA HIS A 70 10.85 8.72 11.02
C HIS A 70 10.34 7.58 10.16
N ILE A 71 10.88 7.42 8.97
CA ILE A 71 10.34 6.53 7.93
C ILE A 71 11.15 5.25 7.84
N THR A 72 10.50 4.12 8.07
CA THR A 72 10.97 2.80 7.65
C THR A 72 10.19 2.40 6.40
N GLY A 73 10.88 2.19 5.28
CA GLY A 73 10.28 1.75 4.03
C GLY A 73 10.54 0.27 3.77
N ILE A 74 9.53 -0.48 3.31
CA ILE A 74 9.71 -1.87 2.88
C ILE A 74 9.22 -2.07 1.45
N ASP A 75 9.89 -2.96 0.72
CA ASP A 75 9.49 -3.41 -0.63
C ASP A 75 9.99 -4.85 -0.86
N LEU A 76 9.33 -5.62 -1.74
CA LEU A 76 9.77 -6.95 -2.14
C LEU A 76 10.92 -6.92 -3.16
N SER A 77 11.24 -5.76 -3.71
CA SER A 77 12.21 -5.60 -4.80
C SER A 77 13.43 -4.85 -4.35
N GLU A 78 14.54 -5.56 -4.14
CA GLU A 78 15.83 -4.94 -3.84
C GLU A 78 16.25 -3.92 -4.92
N ALA A 79 15.94 -4.17 -6.20
CA ALA A 79 16.23 -3.23 -7.28
C ALA A 79 15.45 -1.91 -7.16
N MET A 80 14.27 -1.91 -6.52
CA MET A 80 13.52 -0.69 -6.20
C MET A 80 14.14 0.02 -4.99
N LEU A 81 14.47 -0.74 -3.96
CA LEU A 81 15.09 -0.22 -2.74
C LEU A 81 16.45 0.44 -3.02
N GLU A 82 17.24 -0.11 -3.92
CA GLU A 82 18.50 0.51 -4.34
C GLU A 82 18.28 1.92 -4.91
N ARG A 83 17.24 2.11 -5.73
CA ARG A 83 16.87 3.43 -6.26
C ARG A 83 16.34 4.35 -5.16
N ALA A 84 15.58 3.80 -4.20
CA ALA A 84 15.12 4.55 -3.05
C ALA A 84 16.30 5.04 -2.20
N ARG A 85 17.30 4.18 -1.92
CA ARG A 85 18.52 4.56 -1.20
C ARG A 85 19.31 5.65 -1.94
N GLN A 86 19.44 5.54 -3.28
CA GLN A 86 20.07 6.57 -4.08
C GLN A 86 19.32 7.92 -3.97
N ARG A 87 17.98 7.90 -3.96
CA ARG A 87 17.14 9.09 -3.74
C ARG A 87 17.36 9.69 -2.36
N VAL A 88 17.40 8.86 -1.32
CA VAL A 88 17.67 9.29 0.07
C VAL A 88 18.99 10.04 0.15
N ILE A 89 20.05 9.48 -0.45
CA ILE A 89 21.39 10.11 -0.47
C ILE A 89 21.37 11.43 -1.28
N GLN A 90 20.83 11.38 -2.51
CA GLN A 90 20.82 12.55 -3.42
C GLN A 90 20.04 13.73 -2.86
N GLN A 91 18.95 13.46 -2.13
CA GLN A 91 18.08 14.49 -1.56
C GLN A 91 18.31 14.74 -0.07
N GLN A 92 19.31 14.07 0.51
CA GLN A 92 19.71 14.23 1.92
C GLN A 92 18.52 14.05 2.88
N LEU A 93 17.71 12.99 2.66
CA LEU A 93 16.53 12.69 3.47
C LEU A 93 16.95 12.06 4.81
N SER A 94 17.26 12.89 5.80
CA SER A 94 17.77 12.45 7.10
C SER A 94 16.73 11.79 8.02
N ASN A 95 15.46 11.81 7.63
CA ASN A 95 14.34 11.23 8.37
C ASN A 95 13.90 9.86 7.81
N VAL A 96 14.67 9.28 6.90
CA VAL A 96 14.49 7.89 6.46
C VAL A 96 15.47 7.02 7.24
N ASP A 97 14.94 6.22 8.14
CA ASP A 97 15.74 5.40 9.06
C ASP A 97 16.24 4.12 8.35
N ASP A 98 15.33 3.40 7.67
CA ASP A 98 15.65 2.13 7.02
C ASP A 98 14.88 1.93 5.71
N LEU A 99 15.50 1.17 4.78
CA LEU A 99 14.88 0.67 3.56
C LEU A 99 15.20 -0.83 3.43
N LEU A 100 14.19 -1.70 3.64
CA LEU A 100 14.38 -3.13 3.86
C LEU A 100 13.61 -3.97 2.82
N GLU A 101 14.27 -5.01 2.28
CA GLU A 101 13.58 -6.03 1.48
C GLU A 101 12.75 -6.92 2.41
N MET A 102 11.42 -6.84 2.29
CA MET A 102 10.51 -7.54 3.21
C MET A 102 9.15 -7.76 2.58
N ASP A 103 8.53 -8.90 2.92
CA ASP A 103 7.14 -9.20 2.56
C ASP A 103 6.20 -8.44 3.49
N ALA A 104 5.33 -7.62 2.91
CA ALA A 104 4.34 -6.84 3.64
C ALA A 104 3.24 -7.69 4.32
N GLU A 105 3.05 -8.94 3.88
CA GLU A 105 2.09 -9.86 4.47
C GLU A 105 2.66 -10.62 5.69
N ALA A 106 3.99 -10.53 5.94
CA ALA A 106 4.68 -11.24 7.01
C ALA A 106 6.00 -10.54 7.37
N THR A 107 5.89 -9.39 8.01
CA THR A 107 7.06 -8.60 8.41
C THR A 107 7.74 -9.17 9.66
N THR A 108 9.02 -8.85 9.84
CA THR A 108 9.79 -9.27 11.03
C THR A 108 9.78 -8.22 12.14
N PHE A 109 8.99 -7.16 12.01
CA PHE A 109 8.87 -6.14 13.05
C PHE A 109 8.10 -6.66 14.27
N GLU A 110 8.42 -6.14 15.44
CA GLU A 110 7.68 -6.43 16.67
C GLU A 110 6.28 -5.81 16.63
N ASP A 111 5.35 -6.35 17.43
CA ASP A 111 4.01 -5.82 17.59
C ASP A 111 4.06 -4.37 18.10
N GLY A 112 3.26 -3.48 17.51
CA GLY A 112 3.16 -2.09 17.92
C GLY A 112 4.44 -1.27 17.72
N SER A 113 5.28 -1.64 16.73
CA SER A 113 6.54 -0.92 16.43
C SER A 113 6.33 0.46 15.83
N PHE A 114 5.19 0.72 15.21
CA PHE A 114 4.92 1.94 14.46
C PHE A 114 3.71 2.70 15.00
N ASP A 115 3.73 4.02 14.82
CA ASP A 115 2.58 4.89 15.06
C ASP A 115 1.61 4.89 13.90
N ILE A 116 2.16 4.85 12.69
CA ILE A 116 1.42 4.94 11.45
C ILE A 116 1.99 3.91 10.46
N ALA A 117 1.11 3.20 9.75
CA ALA A 117 1.48 2.46 8.56
C ALA A 117 0.75 3.04 7.34
N VAL A 118 1.44 3.15 6.21
CA VAL A 118 0.85 3.61 4.95
C VAL A 118 1.23 2.69 3.81
N ALA A 119 0.23 2.24 3.04
CA ALA A 119 0.40 1.44 1.85
C ALA A 119 -0.21 2.16 0.64
N MET A 120 0.64 2.60 -0.29
CA MET A 120 0.25 3.37 -1.45
C MET A 120 0.33 2.51 -2.71
N PHE A 121 -0.85 2.16 -3.27
CA PHE A 121 -0.99 1.33 -4.48
C PHE A 121 -0.50 -0.12 -4.32
N VAL A 122 -0.41 -0.61 -3.10
CA VAL A 122 0.08 -1.96 -2.76
C VAL A 122 -1.06 -2.95 -2.60
N ALA A 123 -2.17 -2.55 -1.97
CA ALA A 123 -3.23 -3.47 -1.58
C ALA A 123 -3.86 -4.26 -2.75
N SER A 124 -3.86 -3.70 -3.96
CA SER A 124 -4.38 -4.37 -5.16
C SER A 124 -3.39 -5.32 -5.85
N VAL A 125 -2.13 -5.36 -5.41
CA VAL A 125 -1.07 -6.16 -6.05
C VAL A 125 -0.50 -7.25 -5.14
N VAL A 126 -0.81 -7.22 -3.85
CA VAL A 126 -0.46 -8.31 -2.93
C VAL A 126 -1.39 -9.51 -3.12
N PRO A 127 -0.90 -10.74 -2.94
CA PRO A 127 -1.71 -11.95 -3.07
C PRO A 127 -2.89 -12.01 -2.08
N HIS A 128 -2.69 -11.55 -0.85
CA HIS A 128 -3.68 -11.67 0.22
C HIS A 128 -3.89 -10.32 0.96
N PRO A 129 -4.70 -9.39 0.42
CA PRO A 129 -4.90 -8.06 0.99
C PRO A 129 -5.31 -8.05 2.47
N ARG A 130 -6.07 -9.07 2.90
CA ARG A 130 -6.46 -9.22 4.31
C ARG A 130 -5.29 -9.62 5.22
N ARG A 131 -4.31 -10.38 4.72
CA ARG A 131 -3.08 -10.66 5.48
C ARG A 131 -2.24 -9.39 5.61
N LEU A 132 -2.12 -8.60 4.54
CA LEU A 132 -1.50 -7.29 4.62
C LEU A 132 -2.15 -6.44 5.71
N LEU A 133 -3.48 -6.30 5.71
CA LEU A 133 -4.17 -5.52 6.74
C LEU A 133 -3.95 -6.07 8.15
N ALA A 134 -4.01 -7.38 8.33
CA ALA A 134 -3.77 -8.02 9.63
C ALA A 134 -2.34 -7.76 10.13
N GLU A 135 -1.36 -7.83 9.23
CA GLU A 135 0.03 -7.55 9.55
C GLU A 135 0.23 -6.06 9.92
N LEU A 136 -0.37 -5.14 9.18
CA LEU A 136 -0.33 -3.72 9.52
C LEU A 136 -0.99 -3.42 10.86
N LYS A 137 -2.10 -4.10 11.19
CA LYS A 137 -2.72 -4.00 12.52
C LYS A 137 -1.82 -4.55 13.63
N ARG A 138 -1.01 -5.58 13.35
CA ARG A 138 -0.06 -6.13 14.31
C ARG A 138 1.08 -5.15 14.62
N VAL A 139 1.67 -4.57 13.57
CA VAL A 139 2.86 -3.72 13.72
C VAL A 139 2.56 -2.29 14.11
N VAL A 140 1.33 -1.81 13.90
CA VAL A 140 0.89 -0.49 14.37
C VAL A 140 0.38 -0.59 15.80
N LYS A 141 0.82 0.32 16.65
CA LYS A 141 0.40 0.35 18.06
C LYS A 141 -1.10 0.71 18.23
N PRO A 142 -1.75 0.27 19.29
CA PRO A 142 -3.06 0.77 19.67
C PRO A 142 -3.07 2.31 19.74
N GLY A 143 -4.11 2.93 19.18
CA GLY A 143 -4.20 4.39 19.02
C GLY A 143 -3.49 4.95 17.80
N GLY A 144 -2.76 4.12 17.04
CA GLY A 144 -2.12 4.49 15.78
C GLY A 144 -3.09 4.48 14.59
N HIS A 145 -2.54 4.64 13.38
CA HIS A 145 -3.34 4.76 12.16
C HIS A 145 -2.77 3.91 11.01
N ILE A 146 -3.66 3.34 10.21
CA ILE A 146 -3.31 2.62 8.98
C ILE A 146 -3.95 3.35 7.80
N LEU A 147 -3.14 3.71 6.80
CA LEU A 147 -3.60 4.43 5.62
C LEU A 147 -3.40 3.58 4.37
N PHE A 148 -4.38 3.64 3.48
CA PHE A 148 -4.27 3.07 2.14
C PHE A 148 -4.61 4.13 1.11
N VAL A 149 -3.82 4.21 0.04
CA VAL A 149 -4.22 4.88 -1.19
C VAL A 149 -4.23 3.86 -2.30
N ASN A 150 -5.38 3.65 -2.90
CA ASN A 150 -5.54 2.68 -3.97
C ASN A 150 -6.63 3.12 -4.94
N HIS A 151 -6.60 2.53 -6.13
CA HIS A 151 -7.79 2.50 -6.96
C HIS A 151 -8.71 1.41 -6.42
N PHE A 152 -9.91 1.77 -6.01
CA PHE A 152 -10.96 0.82 -5.64
C PHE A 152 -12.08 0.87 -6.66
N LEU A 153 -12.68 -0.29 -6.93
CA LEU A 153 -13.82 -0.41 -7.81
C LEU A 153 -14.95 0.53 -7.37
N ALA A 154 -15.49 1.30 -8.31
CA ALA A 154 -16.62 2.16 -8.03
C ALA A 154 -17.87 1.32 -7.69
N THR A 155 -18.61 1.74 -6.67
CA THR A 155 -19.84 1.05 -6.22
C THR A 155 -21.05 1.31 -7.12
N GLY A 156 -20.92 2.22 -8.12
CA GLY A 156 -22.03 2.53 -9.05
C GLY A 156 -21.71 3.67 -10.02
N GLY A 157 -22.71 3.99 -10.86
CA GLY A 157 -22.67 5.12 -11.80
C GLY A 157 -21.84 4.88 -13.07
N MET A 158 -21.67 5.95 -13.85
CA MET A 158 -20.94 5.93 -15.12
C MET A 158 -19.48 5.51 -14.96
N ARG A 159 -18.86 5.82 -13.82
CA ARG A 159 -17.50 5.41 -13.48
C ARG A 159 -17.35 3.88 -13.46
N LEU A 160 -18.29 3.16 -12.83
CA LEU A 160 -18.30 1.70 -12.81
C LEU A 160 -18.38 1.08 -14.22
N ALA A 161 -19.18 1.69 -15.11
CA ALA A 161 -19.30 1.22 -16.50
C ALA A 161 -17.98 1.40 -17.28
N VAL A 162 -17.31 2.54 -17.10
CA VAL A 162 -15.99 2.82 -17.69
C VAL A 162 -14.93 1.87 -17.16
N GLU A 163 -14.87 1.68 -15.83
CA GLU A 163 -13.92 0.77 -15.17
C GLU A 163 -14.10 -0.68 -15.64
N ARG A 164 -15.34 -1.16 -15.75
CA ARG A 164 -15.65 -2.51 -16.31
C ARG A 164 -15.23 -2.65 -17.78
N GLY A 165 -15.40 -1.60 -18.57
CA GLY A 165 -14.92 -1.57 -19.96
C GLY A 165 -13.40 -1.67 -20.06
N MET A 166 -12.68 -0.96 -19.18
CA MET A 166 -11.23 -0.95 -19.12
C MET A 166 -10.64 -2.24 -18.52
N ALA A 167 -11.38 -2.95 -17.66
CA ALA A 167 -10.91 -4.18 -17.00
C ALA A 167 -10.49 -5.29 -17.97
N ARG A 168 -11.04 -5.31 -19.20
CA ARG A 168 -10.62 -6.26 -20.24
C ARG A 168 -9.25 -5.92 -20.81
N ALA A 169 -8.91 -4.65 -20.93
CA ALA A 169 -7.62 -4.19 -21.45
C ALA A 169 -6.51 -4.21 -20.39
N SER A 170 -6.85 -4.07 -19.12
CA SER A 170 -5.91 -3.92 -18.03
C SER A 170 -5.29 -5.23 -17.53
N ARG A 171 -5.93 -6.38 -17.78
CA ARG A 171 -5.40 -7.70 -17.39
C ARG A 171 -4.01 -7.99 -18.00
N SER A 172 -3.69 -7.42 -19.15
CA SER A 172 -2.36 -7.49 -19.76
C SER A 172 -1.34 -6.56 -19.13
N LEU A 173 -1.80 -5.60 -18.28
CA LEU A 173 -0.99 -4.54 -17.67
C LEU A 173 -0.68 -4.81 -16.20
N GLY A 174 -1.13 -5.95 -15.63
CA GLY A 174 -0.92 -6.28 -14.20
C GLY A 174 -1.63 -5.32 -13.23
N TRP A 175 -2.59 -4.53 -13.71
CA TRP A 175 -3.41 -3.64 -12.92
C TRP A 175 -4.81 -4.24 -12.72
N HIS A 176 -5.31 -4.24 -11.48
CA HIS A 176 -6.64 -4.73 -11.12
C HIS A 176 -7.60 -3.56 -10.91
N PRO A 177 -8.30 -3.08 -11.96
CA PRO A 177 -9.27 -1.99 -11.84
C PRO A 177 -10.54 -2.41 -11.09
N ASP A 178 -10.71 -3.71 -10.86
CA ASP A 178 -11.82 -4.37 -10.19
C ASP A 178 -11.54 -4.68 -8.71
N PHE A 179 -10.52 -4.07 -8.11
CA PHE A 179 -10.18 -4.29 -6.71
C PHE A 179 -11.25 -3.69 -5.78
N ALA A 180 -12.05 -4.58 -5.17
CA ALA A 180 -13.09 -4.18 -4.25
C ALA A 180 -12.51 -3.82 -2.87
N MET A 181 -13.03 -2.78 -2.23
CA MET A 181 -12.59 -2.35 -0.90
C MET A 181 -12.85 -3.43 0.17
N GLU A 182 -13.89 -4.21 0.01
CA GLU A 182 -14.26 -5.34 0.85
C GLU A 182 -13.26 -6.52 0.77
N SER A 183 -12.41 -6.55 -0.27
CA SER A 183 -11.30 -7.51 -0.36
C SER A 183 -10.19 -7.17 0.63
N LEU A 184 -10.08 -5.91 1.04
CA LEU A 184 -9.10 -5.41 2.00
C LEU A 184 -9.70 -5.26 3.39
N LEU A 185 -10.80 -4.52 3.51
CA LEU A 185 -11.41 -4.10 4.78
C LEU A 185 -12.56 -5.00 5.19
N THR A 186 -12.65 -5.31 6.49
CA THR A 186 -13.81 -5.96 7.06
C THR A 186 -14.99 -4.99 7.16
N PRO A 187 -16.24 -5.46 7.32
CA PRO A 187 -17.39 -4.58 7.58
C PRO A 187 -17.20 -3.69 8.81
N ASN A 188 -16.47 -4.16 9.82
CA ASN A 188 -16.14 -3.38 11.01
C ASN A 188 -15.11 -2.29 10.71
N ASP A 189 -14.08 -2.60 9.92
CA ASP A 189 -13.11 -1.61 9.46
C ASP A 189 -13.77 -0.52 8.63
N LEU A 190 -14.67 -0.88 7.73
CA LEU A 190 -15.40 0.07 6.87
C LEU A 190 -16.24 1.06 7.67
N LYS A 191 -16.84 0.64 8.80
CA LYS A 191 -17.60 1.54 9.68
C LYS A 191 -16.73 2.58 10.38
N ARG A 192 -15.45 2.27 10.59
CA ARG A 192 -14.50 3.08 11.35
C ARG A 192 -13.58 3.89 10.45
N ALA A 193 -13.44 3.47 9.19
CA ALA A 193 -12.55 4.12 8.23
C ALA A 193 -13.10 5.46 7.75
N THR A 194 -12.23 6.44 7.65
CA THR A 194 -12.50 7.65 6.88
C THR A 194 -12.10 7.40 5.43
N ILE A 195 -13.05 7.56 4.51
CA ILE A 195 -12.88 7.27 3.09
C ILE A 195 -13.00 8.58 2.30
N GLN A 196 -11.93 8.96 1.59
CA GLN A 196 -11.85 10.21 0.87
C GLN A 196 -11.45 9.98 -0.59
N PRO A 197 -12.23 10.50 -1.58
CA PRO A 197 -11.82 10.47 -2.98
C PRO A 197 -10.61 11.39 -3.19
N VAL A 198 -9.67 10.94 -4.03
CA VAL A 198 -8.45 11.67 -4.36
C VAL A 198 -8.43 12.01 -5.85
N PRO A 199 -8.04 13.25 -6.24
CA PRO A 199 -7.88 13.64 -7.63
C PRO A 199 -6.91 12.74 -8.42
N PRO A 200 -7.07 12.67 -9.77
CA PRO A 200 -8.09 13.34 -10.57
C PRO A 200 -9.44 12.62 -10.52
N ALA A 201 -10.53 13.37 -10.50
CA ALA A 201 -11.90 12.86 -10.58
C ALA A 201 -12.26 11.70 -9.61
N GLY A 202 -11.59 11.60 -8.46
CA GLY A 202 -11.80 10.51 -7.52
C GLY A 202 -11.28 9.15 -8.00
N LEU A 203 -10.34 9.12 -8.95
CA LEU A 203 -9.75 7.89 -9.48
C LEU A 203 -9.13 7.02 -8.38
N PHE A 204 -8.55 7.66 -7.39
CA PHE A 204 -8.02 6.99 -6.20
C PHE A 204 -8.85 7.31 -4.98
N THR A 205 -8.71 6.48 -3.98
CA THR A 205 -9.35 6.68 -2.68
C THR A 205 -8.31 6.58 -1.58
N LEU A 206 -8.27 7.56 -0.70
CA LEU A 206 -7.54 7.51 0.56
C LEU A 206 -8.46 6.95 1.62
N VAL A 207 -8.03 5.87 2.24
CA VAL A 207 -8.66 5.25 3.40
C VAL A 207 -7.76 5.49 4.60
N THR A 208 -8.33 6.04 5.68
CA THR A 208 -7.64 6.19 6.97
C THR A 208 -8.39 5.38 8.00
N LEU A 209 -7.75 4.36 8.55
CA LEU A 209 -8.30 3.45 9.55
C LEU A 209 -7.60 3.69 10.89
N PRO A 210 -8.30 4.17 11.93
CA PRO A 210 -7.75 4.24 13.27
C PRO A 210 -7.62 2.81 13.84
N HIS A 211 -6.48 2.51 14.48
CA HIS A 211 -6.20 1.24 15.12
C HIS A 211 -6.50 1.29 16.62
N GLU A 212 -7.64 0.77 17.04
CA GLU A 212 -8.09 0.86 18.45
C GLU A 212 -7.44 -0.17 19.39
N GLY A 213 -6.68 -1.13 18.85
CA GLY A 213 -6.12 -2.22 19.64
C GLY A 213 -7.20 -3.19 20.13
N GLY A 214 -7.34 -4.29 19.46
CA GLY A 214 -8.17 -5.42 19.81
C GLY A 214 -7.74 -6.59 18.95
N ARG A 215 -7.51 -7.76 19.53
CA ARG A 215 -7.41 -8.98 18.74
C ARG A 215 -8.78 -9.18 18.09
N GLU A 216 -8.85 -8.97 16.78
CA GLU A 216 -9.99 -9.53 16.04
C GLU A 216 -9.92 -11.04 16.23
N GLU A 217 -10.97 -11.63 16.82
CA GLU A 217 -11.11 -13.08 16.79
C GLU A 217 -11.03 -13.54 15.33
N PRO A 218 -10.24 -14.58 15.03
CA PRO A 218 -10.16 -15.10 13.69
C PRO A 218 -11.56 -15.51 13.28
N THR A 219 -12.16 -14.80 12.34
CA THR A 219 -13.40 -15.21 11.71
C THR A 219 -13.17 -16.61 11.16
N ALA A 220 -13.80 -17.59 11.77
CA ALA A 220 -13.71 -19.00 11.38
C ALA A 220 -13.92 -19.06 9.87
N LEU A 221 -12.90 -19.56 9.16
CA LEU A 221 -13.02 -19.95 7.77
C LEU A 221 -14.15 -20.98 7.70
N VAL A 222 -15.29 -20.54 7.20
CA VAL A 222 -16.38 -21.46 6.82
C VAL A 222 -15.82 -22.29 5.67
N ALA A 223 -15.70 -23.58 5.91
CA ALA A 223 -15.17 -24.60 5.03
C ALA A 223 -16.02 -24.74 3.76
#